data_db365fd1bb7715c2f73010b43ef6172c
#
_entry.id   db365fd1bb7715c2f73010b43ef6172c
#
_cell.length_a   1.000
_cell.length_b   1.000
_cell.length_c   1.000
_cell.angle_alpha   90.00
_cell.angle_beta   90.00
_cell.angle_gamma   90.00
#
_symmetry.space_group_name_H-M   'P 1'
#
loop_
_entity.id
_entity.type
_entity.pdbx_description
1 polymer ?
#
loop_
_entity_poly.entity_id
_entity_poly.type
_entity_poly.pdbx_seq_one_letter_code
_entity_poly.pdbx_strand_id
1 'polypeptide(L)'
;MTFIKELIVPENKIELRKFDGNTLSNQIVDQSNANSSKICILDLETTGLEKANDKIIELAVKLMSVDNKTGDLNAILNQYESFQDPEEHIDEKVSMVNGITNDMVDGHAINWDSVEEIMESADLIIAHNAGFDRAFMDRYLPISKEKIWICSVNDVDWLSRGFTSSKQELLCIWHGFYYDSHRAMSDVDALINLLAHPSNETKKPVLDLIENASIPTYKVSAINSPYETKDILKSNSYFWNGDQKYWWKNLLIGEIESEKRWLADNVYGGHFMGIVEEISLTDKYK
;
A
#
# COMPACT_ATOMS: atom_id res chain seq x y z
N MET A 1 14.61 11.38 13.96
CA MET A 1 13.42 11.92 13.28
C MET A 1 13.96 12.81 12.18
N THR A 2 13.80 12.40 10.94
CA THR A 2 14.29 13.17 9.79
C THR A 2 13.12 13.96 9.23
N PHE A 3 13.05 15.24 9.56
CA PHE A 3 12.15 16.16 8.86
C PHE A 3 12.81 16.58 7.57
N ILE A 4 12.03 16.79 6.54
CA ILE A 4 12.48 17.42 5.31
C ILE A 4 12.94 18.84 5.66
N LYS A 5 14.09 19.25 5.13
CA LYS A 5 14.81 20.48 5.55
C LYS A 5 13.96 21.73 5.63
N GLU A 6 12.91 21.84 4.83
CA GLU A 6 12.02 22.99 4.78
C GLU A 6 11.11 23.14 6.00
N LEU A 7 11.02 22.10 6.84
CA LEU A 7 10.16 22.06 8.02
C LEU A 7 10.90 22.28 9.33
N ILE A 8 12.22 22.32 9.31
CA ILE A 8 13.03 22.62 10.48
C ILE A 8 13.13 24.15 10.60
N VAL A 9 12.23 24.71 11.38
CA VAL A 9 12.30 26.12 11.73
C VAL A 9 13.43 26.33 12.73
N PRO A 10 14.26 27.39 12.59
CA PRO A 10 15.45 27.65 13.44
C PRO A 10 15.17 27.77 14.95
N GLU A 11 13.93 27.84 15.37
CA GLU A 11 13.48 28.13 16.75
C GLU A 11 13.03 26.87 17.53
N ASN A 12 13.47 25.66 17.19
CA ASN A 12 13.00 24.41 17.81
C ASN A 12 11.47 24.20 17.72
N LYS A 13 10.83 24.76 16.71
CA LYS A 13 9.41 24.67 16.45
C LYS A 13 9.16 23.95 15.13
N ILE A 14 8.18 23.06 15.11
CA ILE A 14 7.68 22.41 13.91
C ILE A 14 6.28 22.95 13.65
N GLU A 15 6.01 23.41 12.43
CA GLU A 15 4.68 23.79 11.98
C GLU A 15 4.17 22.74 11.00
N LEU A 16 2.97 22.21 11.27
CA LEU A 16 2.26 21.29 10.39
C LEU A 16 1.06 22.01 9.77
N ARG A 17 0.83 21.77 8.48
CA ARG A 17 -0.34 22.28 7.78
C ARG A 17 -1.41 21.20 7.71
N LYS A 18 -2.67 21.53 8.00
CA LYS A 18 -3.77 20.61 7.73
C LYS A 18 -3.94 20.47 6.22
N PHE A 19 -3.96 19.23 5.77
CA PHE A 19 -4.26 18.86 4.40
C PHE A 19 -5.69 18.31 4.32
N ASP A 20 -6.48 18.77 3.36
CA ASP A 20 -7.90 18.47 3.23
C ASP A 20 -8.28 17.93 1.82
N GLY A 21 -7.29 17.57 1.00
CA GLY A 21 -7.50 17.10 -0.37
C GLY A 21 -7.80 18.19 -1.40
N ASN A 22 -8.36 19.33 -1.00
CA ASN A 22 -8.71 20.42 -1.93
C ASN A 22 -7.47 21.03 -2.62
N THR A 23 -6.32 20.90 -2.00
CA THR A 23 -5.06 21.43 -2.52
C THR A 23 -4.40 20.53 -3.57
N LEU A 24 -4.89 19.30 -3.76
CA LEU A 24 -4.38 18.41 -4.82
C LEU A 24 -4.53 19.04 -6.22
N SER A 25 -5.62 19.74 -6.47
CA SER A 25 -5.84 20.44 -7.74
C SER A 25 -4.76 21.48 -8.04
N ASN A 26 -4.13 22.06 -7.01
CA ASN A 26 -3.03 23.02 -7.17
C ASN A 26 -1.69 22.37 -7.52
N GLN A 27 -1.58 21.04 -7.39
CA GLN A 27 -0.39 20.26 -7.72
C GLN A 27 -0.45 19.70 -9.14
N ILE A 28 -1.62 19.80 -9.78
CA ILE A 28 -1.80 19.30 -11.15
C ILE A 28 -1.00 20.17 -12.10
N VAL A 29 -0.04 19.53 -12.77
CA VAL A 29 0.69 20.11 -13.88
C VAL A 29 -0.02 19.67 -15.15
N ASP A 30 -0.91 20.51 -15.70
CA ASP A 30 -1.68 20.21 -16.91
C ASP A 30 -0.75 20.01 -18.13
N GLN A 31 -0.17 18.81 -18.21
CA GLN A 31 0.62 18.37 -19.32
C GLN A 31 0.09 17.00 -19.74
N SER A 32 -0.69 16.98 -20.82
CA SER A 32 -1.02 15.73 -21.51
C SER A 32 0.27 15.14 -22.09
N ASN A 33 0.91 14.25 -21.32
CA ASN A 33 2.16 13.62 -21.71
C ASN A 33 1.88 12.17 -22.15
N ALA A 34 2.40 11.80 -23.32
CA ALA A 34 2.30 10.44 -23.84
C ALA A 34 3.05 9.41 -22.95
N ASN A 35 3.91 9.87 -22.02
CA ASN A 35 4.66 9.02 -21.10
C ASN A 35 4.09 9.14 -19.67
N SER A 36 2.84 8.79 -19.50
CA SER A 36 2.16 8.81 -18.21
C SER A 36 1.51 7.46 -17.90
N SER A 37 1.44 7.11 -16.61
CA SER A 37 0.67 5.98 -16.10
C SER A 37 -0.64 6.45 -15.48
N LYS A 38 -1.68 5.66 -15.66
CA LYS A 38 -2.96 5.80 -14.97
C LYS A 38 -2.91 4.97 -13.70
N ILE A 39 -2.96 5.61 -12.57
CA ILE A 39 -2.82 4.97 -11.26
C ILE A 39 -4.11 5.13 -10.49
N CYS A 40 -4.66 4.03 -10.00
CA CYS A 40 -5.77 4.03 -9.06
C CYS A 40 -5.20 3.98 -7.63
N ILE A 41 -5.47 4.99 -6.83
CA ILE A 41 -5.22 4.96 -5.38
C ILE A 41 -6.52 4.56 -4.70
N LEU A 42 -6.43 3.61 -3.77
CA LEU A 42 -7.58 3.02 -3.08
C LEU A 42 -7.30 2.90 -1.59
N ASP A 43 -8.35 3.11 -0.80
CA ASP A 43 -8.37 2.85 0.64
C ASP A 43 -9.75 2.38 1.08
N LEU A 44 -9.79 1.53 2.12
CA LEU A 44 -10.99 0.91 2.68
C LEU A 44 -11.06 1.09 4.18
N GLU A 45 -12.27 1.38 4.69
CA GLU A 45 -12.61 1.15 6.07
C GLU A 45 -13.49 -0.10 6.18
N THR A 46 -13.27 -0.90 7.23
CA THR A 46 -13.88 -2.22 7.39
C THR A 46 -14.44 -2.43 8.79
N THR A 47 -15.30 -3.44 8.99
CA THR A 47 -15.82 -3.82 10.31
C THR A 47 -14.77 -4.46 11.22
N GLY A 48 -13.58 -4.80 10.68
CA GLY A 48 -12.47 -5.39 11.41
C GLY A 48 -11.32 -5.79 10.50
N LEU A 49 -10.37 -6.57 11.02
CA LEU A 49 -9.12 -6.91 10.33
C LEU A 49 -9.12 -8.31 9.68
N GLU A 50 -10.20 -9.08 9.88
CA GLU A 50 -10.30 -10.44 9.35
C GLU A 50 -10.73 -10.43 7.88
N LYS A 51 -9.78 -10.50 6.98
CA LYS A 51 -9.97 -10.41 5.53
C LYS A 51 -11.02 -11.37 4.95
N ALA A 52 -11.28 -12.50 5.60
CA ALA A 52 -12.26 -13.49 5.14
C ALA A 52 -13.69 -13.17 5.57
N ASN A 53 -13.89 -12.55 6.73
CA ASN A 53 -15.18 -12.43 7.39
C ASN A 53 -15.68 -10.98 7.48
N ASP A 54 -14.76 -10.05 7.82
CA ASP A 54 -15.13 -8.65 7.97
C ASP A 54 -15.58 -8.02 6.65
N LYS A 55 -16.33 -6.93 6.75
CA LYS A 55 -17.00 -6.26 5.63
C LYS A 55 -16.47 -4.86 5.42
N ILE A 56 -16.54 -4.38 4.18
CA ILE A 56 -16.26 -2.99 3.84
C ILE A 56 -17.40 -2.12 4.38
N ILE A 57 -17.07 -0.99 5.00
CA ILE A 57 -18.01 0.03 5.46
C ILE A 57 -17.79 1.40 4.83
N GLU A 58 -16.60 1.68 4.29
CA GLU A 58 -16.32 2.82 3.44
C GLU A 58 -15.30 2.42 2.38
N LEU A 59 -15.45 2.95 1.17
CA LEU A 59 -14.52 2.78 0.07
C LEU A 59 -14.26 4.12 -0.60
N ALA A 60 -12.99 4.41 -0.86
CA ALA A 60 -12.59 5.53 -1.70
C ALA A 60 -11.57 5.10 -2.74
N VAL A 61 -11.76 5.62 -3.97
CA VAL A 61 -10.84 5.43 -5.09
C VAL A 61 -10.63 6.72 -5.85
N LYS A 62 -9.39 6.99 -6.25
CA LYS A 62 -9.05 8.05 -7.22
C LYS A 62 -8.19 7.50 -8.34
N LEU A 63 -8.59 7.75 -9.57
CA LEU A 63 -7.80 7.50 -10.76
C LEU A 63 -7.05 8.77 -11.13
N MET A 64 -5.74 8.70 -11.18
CA MET A 64 -4.88 9.81 -11.54
C MET A 64 -3.96 9.48 -12.71
N SER A 65 -3.52 10.50 -13.44
CA SER A 65 -2.45 10.41 -14.43
C SER A 65 -1.16 10.99 -13.83
N VAL A 66 -0.07 10.24 -13.91
CA VAL A 66 1.24 10.61 -13.36
C VAL A 66 2.29 10.53 -14.44
N ASP A 67 3.14 11.56 -14.55
CA ASP A 67 4.30 11.54 -15.44
C ASP A 67 5.34 10.51 -14.98
N ASN A 68 5.68 9.56 -15.85
CA ASN A 68 6.59 8.45 -15.54
C ASN A 68 8.06 8.87 -15.36
N LYS A 69 8.40 10.11 -15.70
CA LYS A 69 9.75 10.63 -15.57
C LYS A 69 9.93 11.50 -14.32
N THR A 70 8.96 12.36 -14.04
CA THR A 70 9.05 13.34 -12.95
C THR A 70 8.27 12.93 -11.71
N GLY A 71 7.28 12.03 -11.85
CA GLY A 71 6.32 11.70 -10.80
C GLY A 71 5.35 12.84 -10.50
N ASP A 72 5.20 13.80 -11.42
CA ASP A 72 4.23 14.87 -11.27
C ASP A 72 2.80 14.36 -11.51
N LEU A 73 1.86 14.89 -10.74
CA LEU A 73 0.45 14.65 -10.93
C LEU A 73 -0.05 15.48 -12.11
N ASN A 74 -0.39 14.83 -13.22
CA ASN A 74 -0.90 15.50 -14.42
C ASN A 74 -2.40 15.83 -14.32
N ALA A 75 -3.19 14.88 -13.80
CA ALA A 75 -4.64 15.06 -13.68
C ALA A 75 -5.23 14.05 -12.68
N ILE A 76 -6.34 14.41 -12.05
CA ILE A 76 -7.32 13.47 -11.49
C ILE A 76 -8.33 13.17 -12.60
N LEU A 77 -8.41 11.91 -13.01
CA LEU A 77 -9.22 11.47 -14.15
C LEU A 77 -10.63 11.04 -13.73
N ASN A 78 -10.73 10.38 -12.57
CA ASN A 78 -12.00 9.93 -12.00
C ASN A 78 -11.84 9.73 -10.49
N GLN A 79 -12.95 9.74 -9.76
CA GLN A 79 -12.96 9.42 -8.33
C GLN A 79 -14.34 8.90 -7.92
N TYR A 80 -14.35 8.07 -6.87
CA TYR A 80 -15.58 7.57 -6.27
C TYR A 80 -15.35 7.35 -4.78
N GLU A 81 -16.35 7.67 -3.97
CA GLU A 81 -16.41 7.32 -2.55
C GLU A 81 -17.83 6.96 -2.16
N SER A 82 -17.98 6.03 -1.25
CA SER A 82 -19.27 5.67 -0.68
C SER A 82 -19.09 4.92 0.62
N PHE A 83 -20.04 5.10 1.51
CA PHE A 83 -20.32 4.14 2.58
C PHE A 83 -20.94 2.87 2.01
N GLN A 84 -20.83 1.80 2.80
CA GLN A 84 -21.47 0.51 2.57
C GLN A 84 -22.11 0.05 3.87
N ASP A 85 -23.42 -0.20 3.85
CA ASP A 85 -24.09 -0.88 4.94
C ASP A 85 -23.57 -2.34 5.02
N PRO A 86 -22.93 -2.73 6.13
CA PRO A 86 -22.44 -4.10 6.29
C PRO A 86 -23.56 -5.11 6.60
N GLU A 87 -24.81 -4.66 6.79
CA GLU A 87 -25.94 -5.47 7.24
C GLU A 87 -25.67 -6.18 8.57
N GLU A 88 -24.79 -5.62 9.39
CA GLU A 88 -24.43 -6.09 10.72
C GLU A 88 -23.99 -4.90 11.59
N HIS A 89 -23.95 -5.10 12.90
CA HIS A 89 -23.57 -4.06 13.84
C HIS A 89 -22.06 -3.78 13.77
N ILE A 90 -21.70 -2.51 13.58
CA ILE A 90 -20.30 -2.05 13.66
C ILE A 90 -19.92 -1.96 15.14
N ASP A 91 -18.85 -2.66 15.55
CA ASP A 91 -18.34 -2.62 16.93
C ASP A 91 -17.90 -1.19 17.30
N GLU A 92 -18.20 -0.77 18.54
CA GLU A 92 -17.81 0.55 19.03
C GLU A 92 -16.30 0.81 18.94
N LYS A 93 -15.45 -0.21 19.04
CA LYS A 93 -14.01 -0.08 18.91
C LYS A 93 -13.61 0.30 17.49
N VAL A 94 -14.31 -0.20 16.47
CA VAL A 94 -14.12 0.17 15.07
C VAL A 94 -14.51 1.63 14.88
N SER A 95 -15.71 2.00 15.36
CA SER A 95 -16.18 3.39 15.30
C SER A 95 -15.27 4.37 16.06
N MET A 96 -14.59 3.94 17.12
CA MET A 96 -13.59 4.76 17.83
C MET A 96 -12.33 5.02 16.97
N VAL A 97 -12.00 4.15 16.02
CA VAL A 97 -10.82 4.29 15.15
C VAL A 97 -11.14 5.17 13.96
N ASN A 98 -12.22 4.88 13.21
CA ASN A 98 -12.52 5.54 11.94
C ASN A 98 -13.67 6.56 12.00
N GLY A 99 -14.33 6.66 13.15
CA GLY A 99 -15.47 7.58 13.35
C GLY A 99 -16.74 7.18 12.61
N ILE A 100 -16.79 6.01 11.95
CA ILE A 100 -17.95 5.54 11.20
C ILE A 100 -18.92 4.85 12.14
N THR A 101 -20.18 5.30 12.16
CA THR A 101 -21.24 4.74 13.01
C THR A 101 -22.25 3.97 12.17
N ASN A 102 -23.06 3.13 12.85
CA ASN A 102 -24.14 2.40 12.19
C ASN A 102 -25.10 3.34 11.43
N ASP A 103 -25.44 4.49 12.04
CA ASP A 103 -26.35 5.47 11.41
C ASP A 103 -25.76 6.10 10.12
N MET A 104 -24.44 6.16 10.02
CA MET A 104 -23.78 6.73 8.83
C MET A 104 -23.80 5.79 7.61
N VAL A 105 -23.81 4.49 7.86
CA VAL A 105 -23.78 3.48 6.80
C VAL A 105 -25.15 2.95 6.43
N ASP A 106 -26.16 3.17 7.27
CA ASP A 106 -27.51 2.63 7.10
C ASP A 106 -28.10 2.98 5.73
N GLY A 107 -28.48 1.95 4.98
CA GLY A 107 -29.03 2.06 3.64
C GLY A 107 -28.06 2.50 2.54
N HIS A 108 -26.76 2.67 2.84
CA HIS A 108 -25.75 2.98 1.83
C HIS A 108 -25.25 1.72 1.13
N ALA A 109 -25.03 1.82 -0.16
CA ALA A 109 -24.45 0.73 -0.97
C ALA A 109 -23.45 1.29 -1.98
N ILE A 110 -22.30 0.63 -2.06
CA ILE A 110 -21.28 0.93 -3.07
C ILE A 110 -21.81 0.57 -4.45
N ASN A 111 -21.69 1.51 -5.40
CA ASN A 111 -21.90 1.21 -6.81
C ASN A 111 -20.65 0.54 -7.37
N TRP A 112 -20.63 -0.79 -7.37
CA TRP A 112 -19.50 -1.58 -7.81
C TRP A 112 -19.16 -1.41 -9.29
N ASP A 113 -20.14 -1.12 -10.15
CA ASP A 113 -19.89 -0.85 -11.57
C ASP A 113 -19.02 0.41 -11.75
N SER A 114 -19.26 1.46 -10.94
CA SER A 114 -18.45 2.68 -10.95
C SER A 114 -17.01 2.43 -10.46
N VAL A 115 -16.84 1.57 -9.45
CA VAL A 115 -15.52 1.19 -8.94
C VAL A 115 -14.78 0.35 -9.99
N GLU A 116 -15.47 -0.61 -10.60
CA GLU A 116 -14.92 -1.47 -11.66
C GLU A 116 -14.42 -0.65 -12.85
N GLU A 117 -15.20 0.32 -13.35
CA GLU A 117 -14.80 1.22 -14.43
C GLU A 117 -13.50 1.98 -14.13
N ILE A 118 -13.37 2.47 -12.89
CA ILE A 118 -12.15 3.15 -12.43
C ILE A 118 -10.97 2.17 -12.41
N MET A 119 -11.16 1.00 -11.84
CA MET A 119 -10.11 -0.02 -11.74
C MET A 119 -9.70 -0.55 -13.12
N GLU A 120 -10.65 -0.79 -14.02
CA GLU A 120 -10.38 -1.20 -15.41
C GLU A 120 -9.48 -0.21 -16.14
N SER A 121 -9.74 1.09 -15.94
CA SER A 121 -9.02 2.18 -16.58
C SER A 121 -7.59 2.36 -16.05
N ALA A 122 -7.26 1.76 -14.91
CA ALA A 122 -5.95 1.89 -14.27
C ALA A 122 -4.92 0.90 -14.83
N ASP A 123 -3.68 1.34 -15.01
CA ASP A 123 -2.52 0.49 -15.31
C ASP A 123 -2.07 -0.28 -14.07
N LEU A 124 -2.18 0.35 -12.89
CA LEU A 124 -1.85 -0.25 -11.59
C LEU A 124 -2.70 0.34 -10.47
N ILE A 125 -2.81 -0.42 -9.37
CA ILE A 125 -3.53 -0.02 -8.16
C ILE A 125 -2.53 0.12 -7.02
N ILE A 126 -2.62 1.22 -6.28
CA ILE A 126 -1.80 1.48 -5.10
C ILE A 126 -2.72 1.59 -3.88
N ALA A 127 -2.34 0.91 -2.80
CA ALA A 127 -2.89 1.11 -1.48
C ALA A 127 -1.78 1.20 -0.43
N HIS A 128 -2.07 1.80 0.71
CA HIS A 128 -1.17 1.82 1.84
C HIS A 128 -1.40 0.58 2.69
N ASN A 129 -0.49 -0.42 2.60
CA ASN A 129 -0.68 -1.81 3.07
C ASN A 129 -1.58 -2.65 2.16
N ALA A 130 -1.30 -2.61 0.84
CA ALA A 130 -2.12 -3.18 -0.23
C ALA A 130 -2.60 -4.63 -0.02
N GLY A 131 -1.86 -5.47 0.72
CA GLY A 131 -2.30 -6.83 1.05
C GLY A 131 -3.54 -6.89 1.95
N PHE A 132 -3.89 -5.78 2.61
CA PHE A 132 -5.16 -5.65 3.35
C PHE A 132 -6.30 -5.33 2.37
N ASP A 133 -6.21 -4.22 1.69
CA ASP A 133 -7.28 -3.73 0.80
C ASP A 133 -7.58 -4.70 -0.33
N ARG A 134 -6.54 -5.24 -0.95
CA ARG A 134 -6.66 -6.22 -2.02
C ARG A 134 -7.50 -7.43 -1.61
N ALA A 135 -7.26 -7.96 -0.41
CA ALA A 135 -7.97 -9.15 0.05
C ALA A 135 -9.49 -8.92 0.17
N PHE A 136 -9.92 -7.71 0.52
CA PHE A 136 -11.33 -7.33 0.48
C PHE A 136 -11.80 -7.13 -0.96
N MET A 137 -11.09 -6.34 -1.76
CA MET A 137 -11.48 -6.04 -3.15
C MET A 137 -11.61 -7.30 -4.01
N ASP A 138 -10.72 -8.27 -3.83
CA ASP A 138 -10.75 -9.56 -4.54
C ASP A 138 -12.02 -10.39 -4.26
N ARG A 139 -12.75 -10.08 -3.16
CA ARG A 139 -14.04 -10.71 -2.83
C ARG A 139 -15.21 -10.09 -3.57
N TYR A 140 -15.13 -8.80 -3.87
CA TYR A 140 -16.24 -8.04 -4.48
C TYR A 140 -16.09 -7.86 -5.99
N LEU A 141 -14.86 -7.66 -6.49
CA LEU A 141 -14.61 -7.37 -7.90
C LEU A 141 -13.60 -8.35 -8.52
N PRO A 142 -14.02 -9.18 -9.49
CA PRO A 142 -13.11 -10.09 -10.20
C PRO A 142 -11.93 -9.38 -10.86
N ILE A 143 -12.14 -8.17 -11.40
CA ILE A 143 -11.09 -7.35 -12.05
C ILE A 143 -9.92 -7.04 -11.10
N SER A 144 -10.16 -6.95 -9.80
CA SER A 144 -9.13 -6.74 -8.79
C SER A 144 -8.01 -7.79 -8.87
N LYS A 145 -8.37 -9.05 -9.15
CA LYS A 145 -7.43 -10.19 -9.26
C LYS A 145 -6.53 -10.12 -10.49
N GLU A 146 -6.95 -9.37 -11.50
CA GLU A 146 -6.27 -9.23 -12.78
C GLU A 146 -5.35 -8.00 -12.83
N LYS A 147 -5.51 -7.07 -11.88
CA LYS A 147 -4.72 -5.83 -11.80
C LYS A 147 -3.40 -6.04 -11.06
N ILE A 148 -2.42 -5.23 -11.43
CA ILE A 148 -1.16 -5.11 -10.70
C ILE A 148 -1.41 -4.25 -9.47
N TRP A 149 -1.18 -4.83 -8.29
CA TRP A 149 -1.24 -4.13 -7.01
C TRP A 149 0.16 -3.81 -6.50
N ILE A 150 0.31 -2.59 -5.99
CA ILE A 150 1.56 -2.09 -5.42
C ILE A 150 1.27 -1.50 -4.05
N CYS A 151 2.20 -1.71 -3.12
CA CYS A 151 2.06 -1.31 -1.73
C CYS A 151 2.99 -0.16 -1.38
N SER A 152 2.45 0.98 -1.00
CA SER A 152 3.26 2.13 -0.61
C SER A 152 4.06 1.91 0.70
N VAL A 153 3.68 0.90 1.51
CA VAL A 153 4.46 0.49 2.70
C VAL A 153 5.71 -0.30 2.30
N ASN A 154 5.56 -1.24 1.34
CA ASN A 154 6.59 -2.26 1.06
C ASN A 154 7.39 -1.98 -0.22
N ASP A 155 6.82 -1.28 -1.19
CA ASP A 155 7.45 -1.02 -2.48
C ASP A 155 8.14 0.37 -2.55
N VAL A 156 8.15 1.12 -1.45
CA VAL A 156 8.97 2.32 -1.26
C VAL A 156 9.96 2.06 -0.14
N ASP A 157 11.24 2.25 -0.41
CA ASP A 157 12.27 2.16 0.64
C ASP A 157 12.30 3.45 1.49
N TRP A 158 11.34 3.54 2.41
CA TRP A 158 11.24 4.67 3.33
C TRP A 158 12.47 4.82 4.23
N LEU A 159 13.14 3.72 4.55
CA LEU A 159 14.33 3.75 5.40
C LEU A 159 15.51 4.42 4.69
N SER A 160 15.77 4.09 3.44
CA SER A 160 16.84 4.73 2.65
C SER A 160 16.54 6.20 2.36
N ARG A 161 15.25 6.58 2.37
CA ARG A 161 14.79 7.97 2.31
C ARG A 161 14.93 8.73 3.63
N GLY A 162 15.38 8.04 4.71
CA GLY A 162 15.63 8.63 6.04
C GLY A 162 14.44 8.56 7.00
N PHE A 163 13.37 7.81 6.67
CA PHE A 163 12.20 7.64 7.52
C PHE A 163 12.27 6.32 8.29
N THR A 164 12.04 6.37 9.60
CA THR A 164 12.13 5.19 10.49
C THR A 164 10.80 4.44 10.63
N SER A 165 9.76 4.89 9.95
CA SER A 165 8.44 4.26 9.91
C SER A 165 7.82 4.45 8.53
N SER A 166 7.03 3.47 8.11
CA SER A 166 6.21 3.53 6.91
C SER A 166 4.73 3.85 7.20
N LYS A 167 4.36 4.17 8.45
CA LYS A 167 2.98 4.58 8.78
C LYS A 167 2.63 5.88 8.07
N GLN A 168 1.52 5.90 7.34
CA GLN A 168 1.12 7.04 6.50
C GLN A 168 1.06 8.34 7.28
N GLU A 169 0.42 8.36 8.44
CA GLU A 169 0.32 9.56 9.29
C GLU A 169 1.70 10.12 9.68
N LEU A 170 2.65 9.24 10.08
CA LEU A 170 3.99 9.67 10.43
C LEU A 170 4.77 10.18 9.22
N LEU A 171 4.63 9.53 8.07
CA LEU A 171 5.23 9.99 6.83
C LEU A 171 4.68 11.38 6.46
N CYS A 172 3.38 11.59 6.56
CA CYS A 172 2.74 12.89 6.31
C CYS A 172 3.27 13.98 7.27
N ILE A 173 3.37 13.68 8.56
CA ILE A 173 3.94 14.58 9.57
C ILE A 173 5.40 14.95 9.21
N TRP A 174 6.22 13.98 8.82
CA TRP A 174 7.60 14.24 8.40
C TRP A 174 7.71 15.04 7.09
N HIS A 175 6.63 15.03 6.27
CA HIS A 175 6.49 15.86 5.07
C HIS A 175 5.81 17.23 5.37
N GLY A 176 5.46 17.50 6.63
CA GLY A 176 4.97 18.80 7.09
C GLY A 176 3.49 19.01 7.04
N PHE A 177 2.74 17.99 6.87
CA PHE A 177 1.29 18.08 6.89
C PHE A 177 0.68 16.97 7.77
N TYR A 178 -0.58 17.20 8.17
CA TYR A 178 -1.42 16.23 8.83
C TYR A 178 -2.81 16.27 8.20
N TYR A 179 -3.59 15.25 8.38
CA TYR A 179 -4.94 15.13 7.82
C TYR A 179 -5.84 14.35 8.78
N ASP A 180 -7.14 14.31 8.51
CA ASP A 180 -8.09 13.52 9.28
C ASP A 180 -8.01 12.07 8.80
N SER A 181 -7.17 11.26 9.46
CA SER A 181 -6.94 9.85 9.14
C SER A 181 -8.13 8.97 9.48
N HIS A 182 -8.14 7.75 8.93
CA HIS A 182 -9.21 6.76 9.07
C HIS A 182 -10.55 7.21 8.47
N ARG A 183 -10.49 7.90 7.35
CA ARG A 183 -11.57 8.20 6.44
C ARG A 183 -11.05 7.98 5.03
N ALA A 184 -11.63 6.99 4.34
CA ALA A 184 -11.06 6.43 3.12
C ALA A 184 -10.63 7.49 2.08
N MET A 185 -11.46 8.50 1.80
CA MET A 185 -11.07 9.55 0.85
C MET A 185 -9.95 10.46 1.39
N SER A 186 -9.93 10.73 2.69
CA SER A 186 -8.86 11.52 3.31
C SER A 186 -7.52 10.78 3.25
N ASP A 187 -7.52 9.46 3.46
CA ASP A 187 -6.34 8.61 3.37
C ASP A 187 -5.84 8.50 1.93
N VAL A 188 -6.73 8.34 0.94
CA VAL A 188 -6.41 8.39 -0.49
C VAL A 188 -5.76 9.72 -0.87
N ASP A 189 -6.35 10.84 -0.49
CA ASP A 189 -5.83 12.18 -0.81
C ASP A 189 -4.48 12.45 -0.16
N ALA A 190 -4.34 12.06 1.11
CA ALA A 190 -3.08 12.19 1.83
C ALA A 190 -1.98 11.31 1.21
N LEU A 191 -2.31 10.11 0.77
CA LEU A 191 -1.38 9.22 0.08
C LEU A 191 -0.93 9.80 -1.26
N ILE A 192 -1.83 10.35 -2.06
CA ILE A 192 -1.48 11.03 -3.33
C ILE A 192 -0.51 12.18 -3.05
N ASN A 193 -0.84 13.04 -2.07
CA ASN A 193 0.02 14.15 -1.70
C ASN A 193 1.40 13.70 -1.22
N LEU A 194 1.47 12.63 -0.43
CA LEU A 194 2.71 12.05 0.06
C LEU A 194 3.59 11.49 -1.07
N LEU A 195 2.99 10.73 -1.98
CA LEU A 195 3.70 10.05 -3.07
C LEU A 195 4.22 11.02 -4.14
N ALA A 196 3.52 12.14 -4.35
CA ALA A 196 3.91 13.17 -5.31
C ALA A 196 4.58 14.40 -4.65
N HIS A 197 4.87 14.36 -3.33
CA HIS A 197 5.27 15.53 -2.56
C HIS A 197 6.54 16.19 -3.13
N PRO A 198 6.53 17.53 -3.35
CA PRO A 198 7.60 18.24 -4.04
C PRO A 198 8.94 18.28 -3.26
N SER A 199 8.92 18.04 -1.96
CA SER A 199 10.15 17.99 -1.15
C SER A 199 11.01 16.75 -1.41
N ASN A 200 10.50 15.76 -2.14
CA ASN A 200 11.28 14.62 -2.63
C ASN A 200 12.01 14.99 -3.93
N GLU A 201 12.97 15.93 -3.86
CA GLU A 201 13.65 16.54 -5.00
C GLU A 201 14.38 15.55 -5.91
N THR A 202 14.97 14.49 -5.33
CA THR A 202 15.77 13.53 -6.11
C THR A 202 14.90 12.54 -6.87
N LYS A 203 13.89 11.97 -6.20
CA LYS A 203 12.95 11.02 -6.79
C LYS A 203 11.71 10.93 -5.92
N LYS A 204 10.55 11.23 -6.50
CA LYS A 204 9.27 11.08 -5.80
C LYS A 204 8.95 9.61 -5.54
N PRO A 205 8.34 9.28 -4.38
CA PRO A 205 7.99 7.89 -4.03
C PRO A 205 7.11 7.18 -5.05
N VAL A 206 6.24 7.91 -5.75
CA VAL A 206 5.40 7.33 -6.81
C VAL A 206 6.21 6.70 -7.93
N LEU A 207 7.41 7.22 -8.24
CA LEU A 207 8.28 6.63 -9.26
C LEU A 207 8.88 5.29 -8.82
N ASP A 208 9.14 5.09 -7.51
CA ASP A 208 9.55 3.78 -7.00
C ASP A 208 8.43 2.76 -7.22
N LEU A 209 7.18 3.16 -6.97
CA LEU A 209 6.02 2.29 -7.13
C LEU A 209 5.79 1.90 -8.60
N ILE A 210 5.91 2.85 -9.54
CA ILE A 210 5.80 2.60 -10.97
C ILE A 210 6.90 1.63 -11.45
N GLU A 211 8.15 1.82 -11.01
CA GLU A 211 9.25 0.93 -11.35
C GLU A 211 9.03 -0.48 -10.76
N ASN A 212 8.67 -0.56 -9.49
CA ASN A 212 8.44 -1.84 -8.80
C ASN A 212 7.21 -2.60 -9.31
N ALA A 213 6.29 -1.93 -10.02
CA ALA A 213 5.15 -2.55 -10.67
C ALA A 213 5.55 -3.55 -11.77
N SER A 214 6.72 -3.37 -12.37
CA SER A 214 7.25 -4.23 -13.43
C SER A 214 8.28 -5.25 -12.94
N ILE A 215 8.63 -5.24 -11.63
CA ILE A 215 9.66 -6.12 -11.07
C ILE A 215 9.01 -7.36 -10.45
N PRO A 216 9.28 -8.57 -10.98
CA PRO A 216 8.81 -9.81 -10.38
C PRO A 216 9.35 -10.01 -8.97
N THR A 217 8.51 -10.58 -8.10
CA THR A 217 8.86 -10.99 -6.74
C THR A 217 8.96 -12.51 -6.70
N TYR A 218 9.84 -13.03 -5.86
CA TYR A 218 10.05 -14.47 -5.72
C TYR A 218 9.78 -14.89 -4.28
N LYS A 219 8.93 -15.90 -4.11
CA LYS A 219 8.69 -16.53 -2.81
C LYS A 219 9.73 -17.61 -2.58
N VAL A 220 10.52 -17.46 -1.55
CA VAL A 220 11.44 -18.49 -1.07
C VAL A 220 10.80 -19.18 0.12
N SER A 221 10.53 -20.49 -0.04
CA SER A 221 9.89 -21.32 0.98
C SER A 221 10.92 -22.28 1.58
N ALA A 222 11.16 -22.14 2.88
CA ALA A 222 12.02 -23.03 3.66
C ALA A 222 11.23 -24.27 4.10
N ILE A 223 10.88 -25.12 3.13
CA ILE A 223 10.16 -26.37 3.37
C ILE A 223 11.03 -27.37 4.17
N ASN A 224 10.40 -28.18 5.00
CA ASN A 224 11.08 -29.19 5.84
C ASN A 224 12.23 -28.65 6.68
N SER A 225 12.22 -27.35 7.01
CA SER A 225 13.21 -26.77 7.91
C SER A 225 13.11 -27.40 9.31
N PRO A 226 14.26 -27.75 9.97
CA PRO A 226 14.24 -28.27 11.32
C PRO A 226 13.59 -27.31 12.30
N TYR A 227 12.85 -27.82 13.29
CA TYR A 227 12.14 -26.99 14.27
C TYR A 227 13.08 -26.06 15.04
N GLU A 228 14.31 -26.51 15.29
CA GLU A 228 15.35 -25.76 16.00
C GLU A 228 15.78 -24.48 15.27
N THR A 229 15.53 -24.41 13.96
CA THR A 229 15.90 -23.26 13.11
C THR A 229 14.83 -22.15 13.08
N LYS A 230 13.70 -22.32 13.79
CA LYS A 230 12.57 -21.37 13.77
C LYS A 230 12.96 -19.94 14.15
N ASP A 231 13.81 -19.80 15.19
CA ASP A 231 14.18 -18.48 15.71
C ASP A 231 15.15 -17.76 14.76
N ILE A 232 16.03 -18.50 14.08
CA ILE A 232 16.93 -17.94 13.08
C ILE A 232 16.17 -17.56 11.80
N LEU A 233 15.19 -18.35 11.38
CA LEU A 233 14.31 -18.03 10.25
C LEU A 233 13.50 -16.77 10.56
N LYS A 234 12.89 -16.69 11.75
CA LYS A 234 12.16 -15.52 12.19
C LYS A 234 13.04 -14.27 12.25
N SER A 235 14.26 -14.37 12.76
CA SER A 235 15.20 -13.24 12.82
C SER A 235 15.67 -12.77 11.44
N ASN A 236 15.63 -13.65 10.42
CA ASN A 236 15.90 -13.32 9.02
C ASN A 236 14.64 -12.99 8.21
N SER A 237 13.60 -12.50 8.90
CA SER A 237 12.36 -12.00 8.30
C SER A 237 11.52 -13.04 7.55
N TYR A 238 11.63 -14.32 7.92
CA TYR A 238 10.71 -15.35 7.44
C TYR A 238 9.40 -15.31 8.21
N PHE A 239 8.29 -15.54 7.49
CA PHE A 239 6.94 -15.67 8.03
C PHE A 239 6.53 -17.13 8.07
N TRP A 240 5.80 -17.53 9.10
CA TRP A 240 5.30 -18.89 9.24
C TRP A 240 3.94 -19.05 8.53
N ASN A 241 3.85 -20.01 7.61
CA ASN A 241 2.58 -20.46 7.06
C ASN A 241 2.05 -21.63 7.90
N GLY A 242 1.02 -21.37 8.71
CA GLY A 242 0.46 -22.36 9.65
C GLY A 242 -0.28 -23.49 8.97
N ASP A 243 -0.89 -23.26 7.80
CA ASP A 243 -1.66 -24.25 7.05
C ASP A 243 -0.74 -25.24 6.32
N GLN A 244 0.27 -24.71 5.66
CA GLN A 244 1.23 -25.50 4.87
C GLN A 244 2.48 -25.92 5.64
N LYS A 245 2.66 -25.40 6.87
CA LYS A 245 3.73 -25.75 7.82
C LYS A 245 5.15 -25.55 7.30
N TYR A 246 5.38 -24.38 6.68
CA TYR A 246 6.72 -23.94 6.29
C TYR A 246 6.92 -22.44 6.54
N TRP A 247 8.19 -22.04 6.58
CA TRP A 247 8.60 -20.62 6.62
C TRP A 247 8.79 -20.10 5.21
N TRP A 248 8.42 -18.84 4.96
CA TRP A 248 8.54 -18.22 3.64
C TRP A 248 8.93 -16.75 3.75
N LYS A 249 9.49 -16.22 2.67
CA LYS A 249 9.90 -14.83 2.52
C LYS A 249 9.84 -14.44 1.05
N ASN A 250 9.44 -13.21 0.77
CA ASN A 250 9.47 -12.66 -0.59
C ASN A 250 10.79 -11.91 -0.81
N LEU A 251 11.36 -12.05 -2.00
CA LEU A 251 12.65 -11.49 -2.41
C LEU A 251 12.60 -10.96 -3.84
N LEU A 252 13.52 -10.06 -4.15
CA LEU A 252 13.81 -9.67 -5.53
C LEU A 252 14.79 -10.67 -6.17
N ILE A 253 14.83 -10.71 -7.51
CA ILE A 253 15.68 -11.66 -8.27
C ILE A 253 17.15 -11.64 -7.84
N GLY A 254 17.69 -10.43 -7.57
CA GLY A 254 19.08 -10.26 -7.16
C GLY A 254 19.46 -10.83 -5.79
N GLU A 255 18.45 -11.11 -4.94
CA GLU A 255 18.65 -11.59 -3.58
C GLU A 255 18.59 -13.11 -3.46
N ILE A 256 18.05 -13.80 -4.47
CA ILE A 256 17.72 -15.24 -4.42
C ILE A 256 18.96 -16.09 -4.14
N GLU A 257 20.06 -15.87 -4.86
CA GLU A 257 21.25 -16.71 -4.73
C GLU A 257 21.99 -16.51 -3.39
N SER A 258 21.93 -15.32 -2.82
CA SER A 258 22.45 -15.07 -1.47
C SER A 258 21.58 -15.74 -0.42
N GLU A 259 20.26 -15.70 -0.58
CA GLU A 259 19.31 -16.32 0.33
C GLU A 259 19.37 -17.85 0.29
N LYS A 260 19.50 -18.44 -0.90
CA LYS A 260 19.70 -19.90 -1.03
C LYS A 260 20.95 -20.37 -0.28
N ARG A 261 22.06 -19.60 -0.39
CA ARG A 261 23.29 -19.89 0.36
C ARG A 261 23.06 -19.76 1.86
N TRP A 262 22.41 -18.67 2.27
CA TRP A 262 22.11 -18.46 3.69
C TRP A 262 21.25 -19.61 4.27
N LEU A 263 20.21 -20.04 3.57
CA LEU A 263 19.38 -21.20 3.98
C LEU A 263 20.18 -22.50 4.02
N ALA A 264 21.03 -22.74 3.03
CA ALA A 264 21.89 -23.93 3.01
C ALA A 264 22.78 -23.99 4.25
N ASP A 265 23.43 -22.89 4.61
CA ASP A 265 24.42 -22.83 5.68
C ASP A 265 23.78 -22.81 7.09
N ASN A 266 22.64 -22.11 7.23
CA ASN A 266 22.06 -21.84 8.55
C ASN A 266 20.86 -22.73 8.90
N VAL A 267 20.22 -23.33 7.89
CA VAL A 267 18.97 -24.10 8.07
C VAL A 267 19.15 -25.56 7.67
N TYR A 268 19.83 -25.84 6.56
CA TYR A 268 19.85 -27.18 5.95
C TYR A 268 21.18 -27.92 6.04
N GLY A 269 22.18 -27.34 6.69
CA GLY A 269 23.46 -28.04 6.90
C GLY A 269 24.31 -28.22 5.64
N GLY A 270 24.23 -27.28 4.67
CA GLY A 270 25.14 -27.19 3.52
C GLY A 270 24.51 -27.28 2.15
N HIS A 271 23.24 -27.71 2.02
CA HIS A 271 22.55 -27.81 0.72
C HIS A 271 21.18 -27.14 0.79
N PHE A 272 20.88 -26.25 -0.15
CA PHE A 272 19.55 -25.65 -0.26
C PHE A 272 18.49 -26.71 -0.57
N MET A 273 17.48 -26.81 0.28
CA MET A 273 16.35 -27.76 0.15
C MET A 273 15.00 -27.05 0.07
N GLY A 274 14.99 -25.72 -0.02
CA GLY A 274 13.78 -24.93 -0.15
C GLY A 274 13.22 -24.92 -1.58
N ILE A 275 12.13 -24.18 -1.76
CA ILE A 275 11.51 -23.91 -3.06
C ILE A 275 11.60 -22.43 -3.35
N VAL A 276 11.83 -22.07 -4.61
CA VAL A 276 11.74 -20.69 -5.11
C VAL A 276 10.70 -20.65 -6.21
N GLU A 277 9.71 -19.79 -6.04
CA GLU A 277 8.60 -19.64 -6.97
C GLU A 277 8.50 -18.17 -7.37
N GLU A 278 8.35 -17.89 -8.65
CA GLU A 278 8.04 -16.54 -9.12
C GLU A 278 6.58 -16.22 -8.80
N ILE A 279 6.35 -15.05 -8.20
CA ILE A 279 5.03 -14.49 -8.00
C ILE A 279 4.73 -13.59 -9.18
N SER A 280 3.69 -13.87 -9.93
CA SER A 280 3.29 -13.01 -11.05
C SER A 280 3.01 -11.59 -10.57
N LEU A 281 3.15 -10.59 -11.44
CA LEU A 281 2.89 -9.20 -11.10
C LEU A 281 1.46 -9.00 -10.56
N THR A 282 0.50 -9.76 -11.11
CA THR A 282 -0.90 -9.74 -10.68
C THR A 282 -1.18 -10.57 -9.43
N ASP A 283 -0.22 -11.34 -8.92
CA ASP A 283 -0.38 -12.14 -7.69
C ASP A 283 0.32 -11.51 -6.47
N LYS A 284 1.05 -10.41 -6.70
CA LYS A 284 1.65 -9.62 -5.62
C LYS A 284 0.57 -9.14 -4.66
N TYR A 285 0.76 -9.33 -3.37
CA TYR A 285 -0.19 -8.94 -2.30
C TYR A 285 -1.52 -9.72 -2.21
N LYS A 286 -1.66 -10.89 -2.85
CA LYS A 286 -2.77 -11.84 -2.61
C LYS A 286 -2.68 -12.52 -1.25
#